data_f46b94e709a98d5a5a4d599da981145d
#
_entry.id   f46b94e709a98d5a5a4d599da981145d
#
_cell.length_a   1.000
_cell.length_b   1.000
_cell.length_c   1.000
_cell.angle_alpha   90.00
_cell.angle_beta   90.00
_cell.angle_gamma   90.00
#
_symmetry.space_group_name_H-M   'P 1'
#
loop_
_entity.id
_entity.type
_entity.pdbx_description
1 polymer ?
#
loop_
_entity_poly.entity_id
_entity_poly.type
_entity_poly.pdbx_seq_one_letter_code
_entity_poly.pdbx_strand_id
1 'polypeptide(L)'
;MILLARHGETDDNVPPLRFQGQRDTPLNERGRAQARELAERVAALDPPIASLWSSDLSRARETAEIVAERIGLRPRLDARLREGWRGEWEGFLFDEIAARDPERYAAWRAPNAEIGFQFPGGETLLQQQARVLECLHEIAAGSAFRPAGDRERPPSGDVTLVVCHGGSIRTVLCAHDPRGLAAFHTFEVPNVALVPVEQAVLR
;
A
#
# COMPACT_ATOMS: atom_id res chain seq x y z
N MET A 1 -3.70 -16.98 -2.43
CA MET A 1 -3.89 -15.70 -3.15
C MET A 1 -3.70 -14.54 -2.20
N ILE A 2 -3.07 -13.45 -2.64
CA ILE A 2 -3.01 -12.19 -1.86
C ILE A 2 -3.93 -11.17 -2.52
N LEU A 3 -4.75 -10.49 -1.70
CA LEU A 3 -5.51 -9.31 -2.10
C LEU A 3 -4.87 -8.08 -1.47
N LEU A 4 -4.44 -7.12 -2.29
CA LEU A 4 -3.97 -5.83 -1.82
C LEU A 4 -5.15 -4.86 -1.76
N ALA A 5 -5.31 -4.14 -0.64
CA ALA A 5 -6.30 -3.10 -0.49
C ALA A 5 -5.61 -1.74 -0.23
N ARG A 6 -6.01 -0.69 -0.94
CA ARG A 6 -5.60 0.66 -0.59
C ARG A 6 -6.43 1.16 0.60
N HIS A 7 -5.81 1.88 1.53
CA HIS A 7 -6.49 2.55 2.64
C HIS A 7 -7.60 3.51 2.16
N GLY A 8 -8.51 3.86 3.04
CA GLY A 8 -9.54 4.87 2.82
C GLY A 8 -8.97 6.29 2.65
N GLU A 9 -9.82 7.25 2.33
CA GLU A 9 -9.44 8.63 2.06
C GLU A 9 -8.85 9.35 3.29
N THR A 10 -7.88 10.21 3.04
CA THR A 10 -7.28 11.14 4.01
C THR A 10 -7.32 12.56 3.44
N ASP A 11 -7.14 13.58 4.27
CA ASP A 11 -7.12 14.97 3.80
C ASP A 11 -5.93 15.28 2.87
N ASP A 12 -4.85 14.51 2.94
CA ASP A 12 -3.69 14.70 2.07
C ASP A 12 -3.89 14.13 0.66
N ASN A 13 -4.87 13.24 0.44
CA ASN A 13 -5.12 12.64 -0.88
C ASN A 13 -6.40 13.14 -1.57
N VAL A 14 -6.93 14.26 -1.10
CA VAL A 14 -7.94 15.06 -1.79
C VAL A 14 -7.37 16.41 -2.19
N PRO A 15 -7.89 17.06 -3.24
CA PRO A 15 -7.42 18.40 -3.63
C PRO A 15 -7.59 19.45 -2.52
N PRO A 16 -6.57 20.32 -2.30
CA PRO A 16 -5.27 20.35 -2.98
C PRO A 16 -4.33 19.25 -2.52
N LEU A 17 -3.78 18.48 -3.47
CA LEU A 17 -2.96 17.29 -3.20
C LEU A 17 -1.65 17.63 -2.49
N ARG A 18 -1.29 16.81 -1.49
CA ARG A 18 -0.01 16.87 -0.77
C ARG A 18 0.83 15.62 -1.04
N PHE A 19 2.15 15.78 -0.93
CA PHE A 19 3.06 14.64 -0.83
C PHE A 19 2.88 13.97 0.54
N GLN A 20 2.05 12.94 0.61
CA GLN A 20 1.75 12.25 1.86
C GLN A 20 2.91 11.36 2.33
N GLY A 21 3.41 10.46 1.46
CA GLY A 21 4.49 9.55 1.80
C GLY A 21 4.25 8.76 3.08
N GLN A 22 5.23 8.78 4.00
CA GLN A 22 5.15 8.13 5.31
C GLN A 22 4.64 9.06 6.42
N ARG A 23 4.30 10.30 6.09
CA ARG A 23 3.58 11.17 7.03
C ARG A 23 2.34 10.45 7.55
N ASP A 24 2.14 10.47 8.86
CA ASP A 24 1.06 9.72 9.51
C ASP A 24 -0.24 10.52 9.59
N THR A 25 -0.86 10.75 8.43
CA THR A 25 -2.17 11.41 8.29
C THR A 25 -3.28 10.37 8.49
N PRO A 26 -4.24 10.59 9.41
CA PRO A 26 -5.34 9.65 9.68
C PRO A 26 -6.38 9.65 8.56
N LEU A 27 -7.29 8.67 8.59
CA LEU A 27 -8.49 8.69 7.75
C LEU A 27 -9.36 9.90 8.08
N ASN A 28 -9.97 10.51 7.05
CA ASN A 28 -11.06 11.44 7.24
C ASN A 28 -12.41 10.68 7.38
N GLU A 29 -13.52 11.39 7.57
CA GLU A 29 -14.84 10.75 7.73
C GLU A 29 -15.24 9.90 6.51
N ARG A 30 -14.94 10.40 5.30
CA ARG A 30 -15.19 9.67 4.06
C ARG A 30 -14.34 8.40 3.98
N GLY A 31 -13.06 8.49 4.38
CA GLY A 31 -12.17 7.33 4.44
C GLY A 31 -12.66 6.23 5.38
N ARG A 32 -13.22 6.60 6.54
CA ARG A 32 -13.86 5.65 7.46
C ARG A 32 -15.12 5.02 6.86
N ALA A 33 -15.93 5.79 6.15
CA ALA A 33 -17.09 5.25 5.42
C ALA A 33 -16.64 4.26 4.34
N GLN A 34 -15.64 4.61 3.55
CA GLN A 34 -15.04 3.73 2.54
C GLN A 34 -14.45 2.45 3.15
N ALA A 35 -13.83 2.53 4.33
CA ALA A 35 -13.31 1.35 5.03
C ALA A 35 -14.43 0.40 5.47
N ARG A 36 -15.59 0.91 5.91
CA ARG A 36 -16.77 0.09 6.21
C ARG A 36 -17.35 -0.57 4.95
N GLU A 37 -17.42 0.14 3.82
CA GLU A 37 -17.83 -0.44 2.54
C GLU A 37 -16.85 -1.54 2.08
N LEU A 38 -15.54 -1.33 2.26
CA LEU A 38 -14.53 -2.35 2.02
C LEU A 38 -14.77 -3.59 2.90
N ALA A 39 -15.08 -3.40 4.18
CA ALA A 39 -15.34 -4.48 5.12
C ALA A 39 -16.51 -5.37 4.66
N GLU A 40 -17.61 -4.80 4.18
CA GLU A 40 -18.74 -5.56 3.64
C GLU A 40 -18.36 -6.32 2.36
N ARG A 41 -17.61 -5.69 1.45
CA ARG A 41 -17.11 -6.35 0.23
C ARG A 41 -16.20 -7.52 0.55
N VAL A 42 -15.31 -7.36 1.52
CA VAL A 42 -14.36 -8.39 1.96
C VAL A 42 -15.08 -9.53 2.67
N ALA A 43 -16.08 -9.24 3.51
CA ALA A 43 -16.89 -10.26 4.21
C ALA A 43 -17.72 -11.14 3.26
N ALA A 44 -18.02 -10.64 2.07
CA ALA A 44 -18.78 -11.38 1.03
C ALA A 44 -17.90 -12.22 0.10
N LEU A 45 -16.57 -12.25 0.30
CA LEU A 45 -15.67 -13.05 -0.54
C LEU A 45 -15.80 -14.56 -0.28
N ASP A 46 -15.69 -15.33 -1.36
CA ASP A 46 -15.60 -16.79 -1.34
C ASP A 46 -14.38 -17.22 -2.19
N PRO A 47 -13.38 -17.90 -1.61
CA PRO A 47 -13.24 -18.26 -0.19
C PRO A 47 -13.03 -17.03 0.72
N PRO A 48 -13.35 -17.15 2.02
CA PRO A 48 -13.20 -16.05 2.97
C PRO A 48 -11.72 -15.71 3.22
N ILE A 49 -11.48 -14.51 3.76
CA ILE A 49 -10.14 -14.08 4.17
C ILE A 49 -9.67 -14.91 5.37
N ALA A 50 -8.51 -15.54 5.23
CA ALA A 50 -7.90 -16.37 6.28
C ALA A 50 -6.85 -15.61 7.11
N SER A 51 -6.24 -14.56 6.58
CA SER A 51 -5.29 -13.71 7.32
C SER A 51 -5.34 -12.25 6.85
N LEU A 52 -5.04 -11.34 7.77
CA LEU A 52 -5.08 -9.89 7.53
C LEU A 52 -3.75 -9.26 7.93
N TRP A 53 -3.17 -8.52 7.02
CA TRP A 53 -1.94 -7.74 7.21
C TRP A 53 -2.19 -6.27 6.90
N SER A 54 -1.39 -5.37 7.49
CA SER A 54 -1.49 -3.95 7.21
C SER A 54 -0.15 -3.24 7.35
N SER A 55 0.02 -2.16 6.59
CA SER A 55 0.97 -1.11 6.95
C SER A 55 0.62 -0.58 8.35
N ASP A 56 1.64 -0.20 9.10
CA ASP A 56 1.50 0.36 10.45
C ASP A 56 1.14 1.87 10.46
N LEU A 57 1.13 2.55 9.29
CA LEU A 57 0.66 3.92 9.18
C LEU A 57 -0.85 4.00 9.52
N SER A 58 -1.23 5.01 10.31
CA SER A 58 -2.56 5.13 10.92
C SER A 58 -3.72 4.90 9.93
N ARG A 59 -3.67 5.51 8.75
CA ARG A 59 -4.72 5.37 7.71
C ARG A 59 -4.91 3.95 7.21
N ALA A 60 -3.82 3.19 7.03
CA ALA A 60 -3.90 1.79 6.61
C ALA A 60 -4.31 0.89 7.77
N ARG A 61 -3.72 1.11 8.96
CA ARG A 61 -4.06 0.38 10.17
C ARG A 61 -5.53 0.56 10.53
N GLU A 62 -6.05 1.79 10.60
CA GLU A 62 -7.46 2.06 10.90
C GLU A 62 -8.39 1.42 9.85
N THR A 63 -8.04 1.46 8.56
CA THR A 63 -8.78 0.75 7.51
C THR A 63 -8.80 -0.76 7.79
N ALA A 64 -7.67 -1.36 8.14
CA ALA A 64 -7.57 -2.78 8.44
C ALA A 64 -8.33 -3.16 9.73
N GLU A 65 -8.31 -2.32 10.76
CA GLU A 65 -9.05 -2.52 12.01
C GLU A 65 -10.57 -2.54 11.77
N ILE A 66 -11.09 -1.62 10.95
CA ILE A 66 -12.52 -1.61 10.56
C ILE A 66 -12.89 -2.89 9.79
N VAL A 67 -12.04 -3.34 8.87
CA VAL A 67 -12.25 -4.62 8.18
C VAL A 67 -12.19 -5.79 9.16
N ALA A 68 -11.20 -5.79 10.05
CA ALA A 68 -10.97 -6.84 11.05
C ALA A 68 -12.17 -7.07 11.95
N GLU A 69 -12.81 -6.01 12.43
CA GLU A 69 -14.04 -6.10 13.23
C GLU A 69 -15.15 -6.85 12.49
N ARG A 70 -15.28 -6.63 11.17
CA ARG A 70 -16.35 -7.24 10.37
C ARG A 70 -16.10 -8.72 10.06
N ILE A 71 -14.83 -9.13 9.90
CA ILE A 71 -14.47 -10.52 9.49
C ILE A 71 -13.93 -11.36 10.65
N GLY A 72 -13.82 -10.81 11.86
CA GLY A 72 -13.40 -11.53 13.07
C GLY A 72 -11.89 -11.86 13.09
N LEU A 73 -11.05 -11.11 12.37
CA LEU A 73 -9.59 -11.29 12.34
C LEU A 73 -8.87 -10.18 13.10
N ARG A 74 -7.57 -10.33 13.30
CA ARG A 74 -6.68 -9.28 13.82
C ARG A 74 -5.64 -8.92 12.77
N PRO A 75 -5.43 -7.63 12.44
CA PRO A 75 -4.40 -7.23 11.50
C PRO A 75 -3.01 -7.43 12.10
N ARG A 76 -2.09 -8.00 11.30
CA ARG A 76 -0.65 -8.02 11.58
C ARG A 76 -0.02 -6.82 10.89
N LEU A 77 0.76 -6.04 11.63
CA LEU A 77 1.37 -4.81 11.12
C LEU A 77 2.80 -5.06 10.64
N ASP A 78 3.16 -4.51 9.48
CA ASP A 78 4.52 -4.56 8.95
C ASP A 78 4.89 -3.22 8.30
N ALA A 79 5.97 -2.60 8.77
CA ALA A 79 6.45 -1.31 8.28
C ALA A 79 6.94 -1.37 6.82
N ARG A 80 7.31 -2.55 6.31
CA ARG A 80 7.68 -2.74 4.89
C ARG A 80 6.52 -2.50 3.94
N LEU A 81 5.26 -2.50 4.43
CA LEU A 81 4.05 -2.19 3.65
C LEU A 81 3.75 -0.69 3.55
N ARG A 82 4.53 0.18 4.24
CA ARG A 82 4.34 1.63 4.19
C ARG A 82 4.40 2.19 2.78
N GLU A 83 3.77 3.35 2.58
CA GLU A 83 3.90 4.16 1.37
C GLU A 83 5.37 4.57 1.15
N GLY A 84 5.70 4.97 -0.09
CA GLY A 84 7.02 5.48 -0.42
C GLY A 84 7.39 6.68 0.43
N TRP A 85 8.58 6.66 1.02
CA TRP A 85 9.07 7.79 1.78
C TRP A 85 9.46 8.93 0.84
N ARG A 86 8.73 10.07 0.95
CA ARG A 86 8.93 11.25 0.11
C ARG A 86 9.92 12.25 0.72
N GLY A 87 10.48 11.93 1.88
CA GLY A 87 11.52 12.73 2.54
C GLY A 87 11.07 14.15 2.83
N GLU A 88 11.89 15.10 2.40
CA GLU A 88 11.68 16.54 2.65
C GLU A 88 10.42 17.12 1.97
N TRP A 89 9.79 16.37 1.05
CA TRP A 89 8.58 16.83 0.37
C TRP A 89 7.30 16.46 1.12
N GLU A 90 7.38 15.62 2.14
CA GLU A 90 6.19 15.18 2.89
C GLU A 90 5.45 16.35 3.56
N GLY A 91 4.14 16.38 3.38
CA GLY A 91 3.24 17.40 3.92
C GLY A 91 3.12 18.66 3.09
N PHE A 92 3.99 18.91 2.12
CA PHE A 92 3.88 20.05 1.21
C PHE A 92 2.89 19.77 0.08
N LEU A 93 2.22 20.84 -0.39
CA LEU A 93 1.43 20.80 -1.61
C LEU A 93 2.35 20.60 -2.84
N PHE A 94 1.82 20.03 -3.89
CA PHE A 94 2.56 19.88 -5.14
C PHE A 94 3.03 21.22 -5.68
N ASP A 95 2.16 22.26 -5.62
CA ASP A 95 2.49 23.61 -6.09
C ASP A 95 3.54 24.30 -5.18
N GLU A 96 3.52 24.02 -3.87
CA GLU A 96 4.55 24.53 -2.95
C GLU A 96 5.94 23.97 -3.31
N ILE A 97 6.02 22.69 -3.64
CA ILE A 97 7.27 22.07 -4.08
C ILE A 97 7.69 22.58 -5.47
N ALA A 98 6.74 22.75 -6.39
CA ALA A 98 7.02 23.33 -7.71
C ALA A 98 7.62 24.74 -7.62
N ALA A 99 7.18 25.55 -6.65
CA ALA A 99 7.71 26.88 -6.40
C ALA A 99 9.05 26.87 -5.64
N ARG A 100 9.20 25.95 -4.65
CA ARG A 100 10.35 25.91 -3.75
C ARG A 100 11.57 25.21 -4.34
N ASP A 101 11.34 24.16 -5.13
CA ASP A 101 12.38 23.30 -5.74
C ASP A 101 11.99 22.94 -7.19
N PRO A 102 11.95 23.96 -8.09
CA PRO A 102 11.43 23.78 -9.44
C PRO A 102 12.23 22.79 -10.27
N GLU A 103 13.55 22.72 -10.08
CA GLU A 103 14.42 21.82 -10.83
C GLU A 103 14.15 20.35 -10.47
N ARG A 104 14.08 20.01 -9.18
CA ARG A 104 13.77 18.65 -8.75
C ARG A 104 12.31 18.28 -9.00
N TYR A 105 11.40 19.25 -8.86
CA TYR A 105 10.00 19.03 -9.23
C TYR A 105 9.85 18.71 -10.73
N ALA A 106 10.56 19.44 -11.59
CA ALA A 106 10.58 19.15 -13.02
C ALA A 106 11.22 17.78 -13.31
N ALA A 107 12.30 17.42 -12.63
CA ALA A 107 12.92 16.11 -12.74
C ALA A 107 11.97 14.97 -12.31
N TRP A 108 11.22 15.15 -11.21
CA TRP A 108 10.20 14.19 -10.78
C TRP A 108 9.06 14.06 -11.79
N ARG A 109 8.71 15.14 -12.49
CA ARG A 109 7.65 15.15 -13.52
C ARG A 109 8.12 14.69 -14.89
N ALA A 110 9.44 14.50 -15.07
CA ALA A 110 9.99 14.07 -16.35
C ALA A 110 9.50 12.66 -16.73
N PRO A 111 9.41 12.35 -18.03
CA PRO A 111 9.11 11.00 -18.49
C PRO A 111 10.11 9.98 -17.93
N ASN A 112 9.61 8.86 -17.42
CA ASN A 112 10.41 7.78 -16.80
C ASN A 112 11.19 8.20 -15.53
N ALA A 113 10.83 9.29 -14.86
CA ALA A 113 11.43 9.69 -13.60
C ALA A 113 11.32 8.56 -12.54
N GLU A 114 10.28 7.74 -12.63
CA GLU A 114 10.01 6.60 -11.76
C GLU A 114 11.18 5.61 -11.66
N ILE A 115 12.01 5.52 -12.69
CA ILE A 115 13.11 4.55 -12.77
C ILE A 115 14.27 4.96 -11.85
N GLY A 116 14.55 6.25 -11.71
CA GLY A 116 15.75 6.71 -11.01
C GLY A 116 15.59 7.90 -10.09
N PHE A 117 14.41 8.54 -10.05
CA PHE A 117 14.22 9.69 -9.17
C PHE A 117 14.25 9.27 -7.70
N GLN A 118 15.08 9.94 -6.92
CA GLN A 118 15.13 9.83 -5.47
C GLN A 118 14.58 11.11 -4.84
N PHE A 119 13.58 10.94 -3.96
CA PHE A 119 13.09 12.07 -3.17
C PHE A 119 14.17 12.60 -2.24
N PRO A 120 14.32 13.91 -2.06
CA PRO A 120 15.30 14.48 -1.12
C PRO A 120 15.10 13.92 0.30
N GLY A 121 16.12 13.23 0.83
CA GLY A 121 16.01 12.55 2.12
C GLY A 121 15.05 11.36 2.16
N GLY A 122 14.47 10.97 1.02
CA GLY A 122 13.50 9.89 0.90
C GLY A 122 14.04 8.66 0.17
N GLU A 123 13.14 7.82 -0.32
CA GLU A 123 13.48 6.58 -1.06
C GLU A 123 13.16 6.70 -2.55
N THR A 124 13.77 5.82 -3.36
CA THR A 124 13.39 5.60 -4.76
C THR A 124 12.19 4.63 -4.83
N LEU A 125 11.49 4.60 -5.97
CA LEU A 125 10.45 3.59 -6.19
C LEU A 125 11.00 2.16 -6.21
N LEU A 126 12.25 1.97 -6.63
CA LEU A 126 12.91 0.65 -6.60
C LEU A 126 13.12 0.15 -5.17
N GLN A 127 13.55 1.03 -4.25
CA GLN A 127 13.68 0.70 -2.82
C GLN A 127 12.31 0.38 -2.20
N GLN A 128 11.29 1.18 -2.50
CA GLN A 128 9.91 0.91 -2.08
C GLN A 128 9.44 -0.46 -2.60
N GLN A 129 9.61 -0.74 -3.89
CA GLN A 129 9.23 -2.02 -4.50
C GLN A 129 9.92 -3.20 -3.82
N ALA A 130 11.24 -3.10 -3.61
CA ALA A 130 12.03 -4.18 -3.01
C ALA A 130 11.49 -4.56 -1.61
N ARG A 131 11.27 -3.58 -0.69
CA ARG A 131 10.79 -3.88 0.65
C ARG A 131 9.34 -4.40 0.68
N VAL A 132 8.48 -3.88 -0.22
CA VAL A 132 7.10 -4.35 -0.30
C VAL A 132 7.05 -5.79 -0.82
N LEU A 133 7.78 -6.11 -1.88
CA LEU A 133 7.85 -7.46 -2.43
C LEU A 133 8.45 -8.46 -1.45
N GLU A 134 9.52 -8.08 -0.73
CA GLU A 134 10.09 -8.91 0.34
C GLU A 134 9.03 -9.31 1.38
N CYS A 135 8.26 -8.34 1.87
CA CYS A 135 7.18 -8.59 2.81
C CYS A 135 6.11 -9.53 2.23
N LEU A 136 5.67 -9.28 0.99
CA LEU A 136 4.66 -10.11 0.34
C LEU A 136 5.14 -11.52 0.05
N HIS A 137 6.42 -11.72 -0.30
CA HIS A 137 7.03 -13.04 -0.45
C HIS A 137 7.01 -13.83 0.87
N GLU A 138 7.36 -13.19 1.98
CA GLU A 138 7.30 -13.83 3.31
C GLU A 138 5.87 -14.19 3.71
N ILE A 139 4.90 -13.29 3.46
CA ILE A 139 3.48 -13.55 3.69
C ILE A 139 3.02 -14.75 2.85
N ALA A 140 3.36 -14.77 1.56
CA ALA A 140 3.00 -15.85 0.65
C ALA A 140 3.62 -17.20 1.03
N ALA A 141 4.86 -17.19 1.53
CA ALA A 141 5.55 -18.39 2.01
C ALA A 141 5.01 -18.91 3.36
N GLY A 142 4.14 -18.15 4.04
CA GLY A 142 3.70 -18.46 5.40
C GLY A 142 4.82 -18.35 6.45
N SER A 143 5.94 -17.71 6.08
CA SER A 143 7.14 -17.56 6.91
C SER A 143 7.21 -16.21 7.64
N ALA A 144 6.33 -15.27 7.33
CA ALA A 144 6.24 -13.98 8.02
C ALA A 144 5.93 -14.20 9.51
N PHE A 145 6.73 -13.59 10.36
CA PHE A 145 6.84 -13.72 11.82
C PHE A 145 5.61 -14.31 12.52
N ARG A 146 5.78 -15.52 13.10
CA ARG A 146 4.80 -16.18 13.96
C ARG A 146 5.10 -15.81 15.40
N PRO A 147 4.13 -15.27 16.17
CA PRO A 147 4.24 -15.26 17.62
C PRO A 147 4.39 -16.70 18.10
N ALA A 148 5.26 -16.92 19.09
CA ALA A 148 5.45 -18.22 19.68
C ALA A 148 4.11 -18.77 20.20
N GLY A 149 3.57 -19.80 19.57
CA GLY A 149 2.28 -20.42 19.92
C GLY A 149 1.34 -20.69 18.74
N ASP A 150 1.47 -20.01 17.62
CA ASP A 150 0.61 -20.20 16.45
C ASP A 150 1.20 -21.28 15.52
N ARG A 151 0.70 -22.52 15.62
CA ARG A 151 1.28 -23.70 14.95
C ARG A 151 0.60 -24.11 13.64
N GLU A 152 -0.45 -23.44 13.22
CA GLU A 152 -1.17 -23.85 12.01
C GLU A 152 -0.73 -23.03 10.80
N ARG A 153 -0.19 -23.73 9.79
CA ARG A 153 -0.01 -23.19 8.45
C ARG A 153 -1.41 -22.99 7.87
N PRO A 154 -1.73 -21.82 7.31
CA PRO A 154 -2.99 -21.68 6.58
C PRO A 154 -3.07 -22.76 5.48
N PRO A 155 -4.21 -23.44 5.32
CA PRO A 155 -4.39 -24.42 4.28
C PRO A 155 -4.10 -23.83 2.91
N SER A 156 -3.59 -24.64 2.00
CA SER A 156 -3.35 -24.25 0.61
C SER A 156 -4.67 -23.85 -0.03
N GLY A 157 -4.80 -22.58 -0.41
CA GLY A 157 -6.03 -22.02 -0.99
C GLY A 157 -6.54 -20.77 -0.27
N ASP A 158 -6.00 -20.44 0.90
CA ASP A 158 -6.43 -19.29 1.70
C ASP A 158 -6.14 -17.95 1.03
N VAL A 159 -7.05 -17.01 1.20
CA VAL A 159 -6.91 -15.63 0.76
C VAL A 159 -6.35 -14.80 1.91
N THR A 160 -5.26 -14.09 1.64
CA THR A 160 -4.68 -13.10 2.57
C THR A 160 -5.03 -11.70 2.09
N LEU A 161 -5.59 -10.88 2.97
CA LEU A 161 -5.80 -9.45 2.71
C LEU A 161 -4.62 -8.65 3.26
N VAL A 162 -4.09 -7.72 2.45
CA VAL A 162 -3.02 -6.80 2.85
C VAL A 162 -3.47 -5.38 2.60
N VAL A 163 -3.69 -4.61 3.66
CA VAL A 163 -4.07 -3.19 3.56
C VAL A 163 -2.81 -2.33 3.53
N CYS A 164 -2.64 -1.57 2.45
CA CYS A 164 -1.47 -0.74 2.23
C CYS A 164 -1.81 0.55 1.44
N HIS A 165 -0.94 1.02 0.56
CA HIS A 165 -1.01 2.35 -0.05
C HIS A 165 -1.01 2.28 -1.57
N GLY A 166 -1.45 3.37 -2.20
CA GLY A 166 -1.54 3.44 -3.66
C GLY A 166 -0.20 3.24 -4.36
N GLY A 167 0.87 3.88 -3.87
CA GLY A 167 2.22 3.70 -4.41
C GLY A 167 2.76 2.29 -4.20
N SER A 168 2.54 1.70 -3.02
CA SER A 168 2.97 0.33 -2.71
C SER A 168 2.27 -0.68 -3.63
N ILE A 169 0.96 -0.55 -3.87
CA ILE A 169 0.25 -1.42 -4.81
C ILE A 169 0.77 -1.24 -6.24
N ARG A 170 0.99 0.01 -6.69
CA ARG A 170 1.54 0.27 -8.03
C ARG A 170 2.92 -0.35 -8.21
N THR A 171 3.81 -0.29 -7.21
CA THR A 171 5.12 -0.92 -7.33
C THR A 171 5.03 -2.44 -7.46
N VAL A 172 4.07 -3.08 -6.80
CA VAL A 172 3.79 -4.52 -6.97
C VAL A 172 3.30 -4.80 -8.38
N LEU A 173 2.33 -4.02 -8.89
CA LEU A 173 1.82 -4.19 -10.26
C LEU A 173 2.93 -3.99 -11.31
N CYS A 174 3.84 -3.04 -11.08
CA CYS A 174 5.02 -2.82 -11.93
C CYS A 174 5.97 -4.03 -11.99
N ALA A 175 6.09 -4.79 -10.91
CA ALA A 175 6.94 -5.98 -10.89
C ALA A 175 6.45 -7.07 -11.87
N HIS A 176 5.20 -6.98 -12.32
CA HIS A 176 4.54 -7.92 -13.25
C HIS A 176 4.26 -7.34 -14.62
N ASP A 177 4.52 -6.06 -14.80
CA ASP A 177 4.41 -5.38 -16.11
C ASP A 177 5.74 -5.48 -16.86
N PRO A 178 5.76 -5.85 -18.15
CA PRO A 178 7.00 -5.93 -18.93
C PRO A 178 7.76 -4.60 -19.02
N ARG A 179 7.09 -3.47 -18.78
CA ARG A 179 7.70 -2.15 -18.71
C ARG A 179 8.37 -1.85 -17.36
N GLY A 180 8.18 -2.72 -16.35
CA GLY A 180 8.67 -2.48 -15.01
C GLY A 180 8.14 -1.19 -14.39
N LEU A 181 8.98 -0.47 -13.63
CA LEU A 181 8.60 0.79 -12.97
C LEU A 181 8.13 1.89 -13.93
N ALA A 182 8.48 1.85 -15.22
CA ALA A 182 7.96 2.79 -16.21
C ALA A 182 6.43 2.73 -16.37
N ALA A 183 5.78 1.66 -15.90
CA ALA A 183 4.32 1.52 -15.88
C ALA A 183 3.65 2.17 -14.65
N PHE A 184 4.41 2.70 -13.68
CA PHE A 184 3.90 3.11 -12.36
C PHE A 184 2.71 4.06 -12.42
N HIS A 185 2.73 5.04 -13.31
CA HIS A 185 1.65 6.02 -13.45
C HIS A 185 0.48 5.55 -14.32
N THR A 186 0.59 4.39 -14.96
CA THR A 186 -0.51 3.83 -15.78
C THR A 186 -1.54 3.05 -14.95
N PHE A 187 -1.19 2.69 -13.71
CA PHE A 187 -2.11 1.98 -12.83
C PHE A 187 -2.95 2.96 -12.00
N GLU A 188 -4.26 2.85 -12.12
CA GLU A 188 -5.21 3.54 -11.24
C GLU A 188 -5.52 2.67 -10.02
N VAL A 189 -5.25 3.22 -8.83
CA VAL A 189 -5.52 2.54 -7.55
C VAL A 189 -6.32 3.51 -6.67
N PRO A 190 -7.64 3.61 -6.85
CA PRO A 190 -8.48 4.46 -6.00
C PRO A 190 -8.51 3.99 -4.55
N ASN A 191 -8.96 4.85 -3.60
CA ASN A 191 -9.14 4.43 -2.21
C ASN A 191 -10.03 3.19 -2.14
N VAL A 192 -9.72 2.29 -1.22
CA VAL A 192 -10.36 0.99 -1.00
C VAL A 192 -10.46 0.08 -2.24
N ALA A 193 -9.60 0.31 -3.24
CA ALA A 193 -9.42 -0.65 -4.33
C ALA A 193 -8.96 -2.00 -3.77
N LEU A 194 -9.48 -3.09 -4.35
CA LEU A 194 -9.01 -4.46 -4.13
C LEU A 194 -8.31 -4.96 -5.39
N VAL A 195 -7.05 -5.34 -5.25
CA VAL A 195 -6.18 -5.79 -6.34
C VAL A 195 -5.67 -7.19 -6.04
N PRO A 196 -6.08 -8.20 -6.81
CA PRO A 196 -5.57 -9.56 -6.65
C PRO A 196 -4.13 -9.66 -7.15
N VAL A 197 -3.30 -10.39 -6.39
CA VAL A 197 -1.95 -10.78 -6.78
C VAL A 197 -1.83 -12.29 -6.66
N GLU A 198 -1.54 -12.94 -7.77
CA GLU A 198 -1.36 -14.39 -7.79
C GLU A 198 -0.04 -14.78 -7.10
N GLN A 199 -0.06 -15.86 -6.32
CA GLN A 199 1.17 -16.35 -5.65
C GLN A 199 2.26 -16.80 -6.62
N ALA A 200 1.90 -17.20 -7.85
CA ALA A 200 2.87 -17.54 -8.89
C ALA A 200 3.79 -16.37 -9.25
N VAL A 201 3.33 -15.18 -8.99
CA VAL A 201 3.94 -13.90 -9.29
C VAL A 201 4.89 -13.43 -8.17
N LEU A 202 4.76 -14.04 -6.99
CA LEU A 202 5.59 -13.79 -5.80
C LEU A 202 6.64 -14.91 -5.56
N ARG A 203 7.00 -15.67 -6.63
CA ARG A 203 8.03 -16.73 -6.57
C ARG A 203 9.32 -16.33 -7.24
#